data_dc2b3d681dd429a476e5497ccbcb4465
#
_entry.id   dc2b3d681dd429a476e5497ccbcb4465
#
_cell.length_a   1.000
_cell.length_b   1.000
_cell.length_c   1.000
_cell.angle_alpha   90.00
_cell.angle_beta   90.00
_cell.angle_gamma   90.00
#
_symmetry.space_group_name_H-M   'P 1'
#
loop_
_entity.id
_entity.type
_entity.pdbx_description
1 polymer ?
#
loop_
_entity_poly.entity_id
_entity_poly.type
_entity_poly.pdbx_seq_one_letter_code
_entity_poly.pdbx_strand_id
1 'polypeptide(L)'
;MPAPIMAETATPPSIVVDNVSKDFLKRNSHSFKEAFIGWIRKRKVRADVFRALEELSFQVGQGEAVAVLGLNGSGKSTTLKLVSGVLEPDEGRVLTRGRVAGLIEVGAGFHPDLSGRENVYLNAAILGMQKTEIDERFDDIVAFSEIGEFIDQEVKHYSSGMFMRLAFSVAIHVELDVLLVDEVLSVGDAPFRAKCAAKIKELTAKGVTMLVVSHDMNMVKELCERGIVIAKGKKVFDGPILEAVEFMTGR
;
A
#
# COMPACT_ATOMS: atom_id res chain seq x y z
N MET A 1 15.46 -2.55 49.92
CA MET A 1 14.81 -3.22 48.78
C MET A 1 14.69 -2.15 47.68
N PRO A 2 15.36 -2.31 46.53
CA PRO A 2 15.12 -1.38 45.42
C PRO A 2 13.75 -1.69 44.80
N ALA A 3 13.01 -0.63 44.48
CA ALA A 3 11.72 -0.70 43.80
C ALA A 3 11.89 -1.33 42.40
N PRO A 4 10.93 -2.11 41.90
CA PRO A 4 10.99 -2.64 40.56
C PRO A 4 10.93 -1.48 39.54
N ILE A 5 11.94 -1.41 38.70
CA ILE A 5 11.94 -0.58 37.49
C ILE A 5 10.75 -1.05 36.65
N MET A 6 9.70 -0.25 36.61
CA MET A 6 8.58 -0.48 35.66
C MET A 6 9.18 -0.41 34.26
N ALA A 7 9.22 -1.55 33.59
CA ALA A 7 9.53 -1.60 32.17
C ALA A 7 8.56 -0.64 31.46
N GLU A 8 9.10 0.37 30.76
CA GLU A 8 8.35 1.17 29.80
C GLU A 8 7.60 0.21 28.90
N THR A 9 6.29 0.21 28.97
CA THR A 9 5.44 -0.59 28.09
C THR A 9 5.55 0.01 26.70
N ALA A 10 6.48 -0.49 25.93
CA ALA A 10 6.64 -0.10 24.54
C ALA A 10 5.28 -0.27 23.84
N THR A 11 4.78 0.82 23.26
CA THR A 11 3.50 0.81 22.51
C THR A 11 3.58 -0.30 21.46
N PRO A 12 2.60 -1.21 21.41
CA PRO A 12 2.66 -2.33 20.50
C PRO A 12 2.66 -1.83 19.04
N PRO A 13 3.40 -2.50 18.13
CA PRO A 13 3.55 -2.07 16.75
C PRO A 13 2.21 -2.06 16.00
N SER A 14 2.07 -1.15 15.04
CA SER A 14 0.91 -1.06 14.16
C SER A 14 0.95 -2.09 13.03
N ILE A 15 2.16 -2.47 12.58
CA ILE A 15 2.36 -3.51 11.55
C ILE A 15 3.39 -4.50 12.06
N VAL A 16 3.09 -5.80 11.94
CA VAL A 16 4.03 -6.90 12.19
C VAL A 16 4.03 -7.84 11.00
N VAL A 17 5.17 -7.97 10.36
CA VAL A 17 5.46 -8.99 9.35
C VAL A 17 6.41 -9.98 9.99
N ASP A 18 5.99 -11.25 10.15
CA ASP A 18 6.69 -12.27 10.93
C ASP A 18 6.94 -13.51 10.09
N ASN A 19 8.18 -13.69 9.66
CA ASN A 19 8.67 -14.83 8.88
C ASN A 19 7.86 -15.14 7.61
N VAL A 20 7.50 -14.10 6.86
CA VAL A 20 6.59 -14.18 5.72
C VAL A 20 7.29 -14.65 4.46
N SER A 21 6.76 -15.73 3.87
CA SER A 21 7.10 -16.18 2.51
C SER A 21 5.89 -16.13 1.60
N LYS A 22 6.11 -15.77 0.31
CA LYS A 22 5.06 -15.71 -0.71
C LYS A 22 5.53 -16.27 -2.03
N ASP A 23 4.80 -17.26 -2.51
CA ASP A 23 5.05 -17.97 -3.76
C ASP A 23 3.97 -17.64 -4.81
N PHE A 24 4.37 -17.50 -6.05
CA PHE A 24 3.46 -17.37 -7.19
C PHE A 24 3.71 -18.46 -8.22
N LEU A 25 2.64 -19.05 -8.73
CA LEU A 25 2.71 -19.99 -9.83
C LEU A 25 3.03 -19.25 -11.14
N LYS A 26 4.18 -19.54 -11.76
CA LYS A 26 4.43 -19.09 -13.13
C LYS A 26 3.47 -19.84 -14.06
N ARG A 27 2.48 -19.15 -14.60
CA ARG A 27 1.71 -19.67 -15.74
C ARG A 27 2.61 -19.68 -16.96
N ASN A 28 3.36 -20.76 -17.17
CA ASN A 28 3.90 -21.01 -18.48
C ASN A 28 2.72 -21.21 -19.43
N SER A 29 2.61 -20.35 -20.42
CA SER A 29 1.71 -20.56 -21.56
C SER A 29 2.27 -21.71 -22.41
N HIS A 30 2.19 -22.94 -21.88
CA HIS A 30 2.46 -24.10 -22.71
C HIS A 30 1.42 -24.13 -23.82
N SER A 31 1.89 -24.08 -25.04
CA SER A 31 1.08 -24.31 -26.24
C SER A 31 0.25 -25.57 -26.02
N PHE A 32 -1.00 -25.60 -26.49
CA PHE A 32 -1.88 -26.77 -26.45
C PHE A 32 -1.18 -28.07 -26.89
N LYS A 33 -0.16 -27.98 -27.79
CA LYS A 33 0.69 -29.11 -28.22
C LYS A 33 1.53 -29.70 -27.07
N GLU A 34 2.09 -28.87 -26.18
CA GLU A 34 2.95 -29.37 -25.09
C GLU A 34 2.13 -29.99 -23.95
N ALA A 35 0.92 -29.47 -23.69
CA ALA A 35 -0.03 -30.07 -22.75
C ALA A 35 -0.47 -31.47 -23.22
N PHE A 36 -0.72 -31.65 -24.52
CA PHE A 36 -1.09 -32.95 -25.12
C PHE A 36 0.06 -33.97 -25.05
N ILE A 37 1.30 -33.55 -25.31
CA ILE A 37 2.49 -34.40 -25.23
C ILE A 37 2.80 -34.78 -23.76
N GLY A 38 2.59 -33.86 -22.82
CA GLY A 38 2.75 -34.11 -21.39
C GLY A 38 1.75 -35.12 -20.84
N TRP A 39 0.48 -35.10 -21.32
CA TRP A 39 -0.53 -36.07 -20.98
C TRP A 39 -0.19 -37.49 -21.43
N ILE A 40 0.34 -37.65 -22.64
CA ILE A 40 0.78 -38.96 -23.18
C ILE A 40 1.97 -39.53 -22.39
N ARG A 41 2.86 -38.67 -21.87
CA ARG A 41 4.09 -39.09 -21.18
C ARG A 41 4.00 -39.25 -19.68
N LYS A 42 2.81 -39.06 -19.02
CA LYS A 42 2.62 -39.11 -17.57
C LYS A 42 3.67 -38.28 -16.77
N ARG A 43 4.27 -37.27 -17.39
CA ARG A 43 5.19 -36.36 -16.67
C ARG A 43 4.33 -35.39 -15.86
N LYS A 44 4.45 -35.43 -14.52
CA LYS A 44 3.97 -34.36 -13.65
C LYS A 44 4.66 -33.07 -14.12
N VAL A 45 3.92 -32.17 -14.76
CA VAL A 45 4.39 -30.82 -15.05
C VAL A 45 4.62 -30.18 -13.68
N ARG A 46 5.87 -30.02 -13.28
CA ARG A 46 6.20 -29.21 -12.10
C ARG A 46 5.80 -27.79 -12.48
N ALA A 47 4.80 -27.26 -11.78
CA ALA A 47 4.51 -25.84 -11.88
C ALA A 47 5.78 -25.08 -11.45
N ASP A 48 6.30 -24.24 -12.32
CA ASP A 48 7.39 -23.35 -11.99
C ASP A 48 6.85 -22.35 -10.95
N VAL A 49 7.38 -22.44 -9.73
CA VAL A 49 7.04 -21.54 -8.61
C VAL A 49 8.05 -20.41 -8.59
N PHE A 50 7.57 -19.20 -8.51
CA PHE A 50 8.37 -18.00 -8.29
C PHE A 50 8.19 -17.53 -6.84
N ARG A 51 9.24 -17.61 -6.04
CA ARG A 51 9.25 -17.08 -4.67
C ARG A 51 9.47 -15.59 -4.70
N ALA A 52 8.43 -14.82 -4.38
CA ALA A 52 8.46 -13.37 -4.37
C ALA A 52 8.97 -12.79 -3.06
N LEU A 53 8.69 -13.46 -1.93
CA LEU A 53 9.21 -13.13 -0.60
C LEU A 53 9.68 -14.40 0.08
N GLU A 54 10.75 -14.29 0.85
CA GLU A 54 11.39 -15.39 1.58
C GLU A 54 11.78 -14.94 2.98
N GLU A 55 11.07 -15.48 3.99
CA GLU A 55 11.31 -15.27 5.42
C GLU A 55 11.39 -13.77 5.82
N LEU A 56 10.57 -12.93 5.20
CA LEU A 56 10.57 -11.49 5.46
C LEU A 56 10.03 -11.20 6.86
N SER A 57 10.80 -10.47 7.67
CA SER A 57 10.40 -10.07 9.04
C SER A 57 10.77 -8.62 9.33
N PHE A 58 9.78 -7.83 9.75
CA PHE A 58 9.95 -6.47 10.27
C PHE A 58 8.72 -6.01 11.05
N GLN A 59 8.86 -4.92 11.78
CA GLN A 59 7.76 -4.28 12.50
C GLN A 59 7.77 -2.79 12.23
N VAL A 60 6.59 -2.16 12.27
CA VAL A 60 6.42 -0.71 12.19
C VAL A 60 5.70 -0.24 13.45
N GLY A 61 6.30 0.68 14.17
CA GLY A 61 5.74 1.29 15.39
C GLY A 61 4.52 2.15 15.08
N GLN A 62 3.74 2.45 16.11
CA GLN A 62 2.60 3.36 15.99
C GLN A 62 3.12 4.78 15.67
N GLY A 63 2.54 5.41 14.64
CA GLY A 63 2.93 6.75 14.17
C GLY A 63 4.26 6.79 13.41
N GLU A 64 4.92 5.65 13.21
CA GLU A 64 6.17 5.56 12.45
C GLU A 64 5.89 5.58 10.94
N ALA A 65 6.68 6.35 10.19
CA ALA A 65 6.70 6.33 8.73
C ALA A 65 7.94 5.57 8.24
N VAL A 66 7.73 4.41 7.61
CA VAL A 66 8.80 3.53 7.15
C VAL A 66 8.76 3.38 5.64
N ALA A 67 9.92 3.56 4.99
CA ALA A 67 10.07 3.31 3.57
C ALA A 67 10.46 1.86 3.29
N VAL A 68 9.84 1.26 2.28
CA VAL A 68 10.26 -0.03 1.70
C VAL A 68 10.93 0.23 0.36
N LEU A 69 12.22 0.02 0.31
CA LEU A 69 13.09 0.29 -0.84
C LEU A 69 13.54 -1.01 -1.52
N GLY A 70 13.97 -0.89 -2.77
CA GLY A 70 14.50 -2.03 -3.53
C GLY A 70 14.25 -1.89 -5.02
N LEU A 71 14.95 -2.67 -5.83
CA LEU A 71 14.81 -2.69 -7.28
C LEU A 71 13.44 -3.25 -7.72
N ASN A 72 13.09 -3.05 -8.99
CA ASN A 72 11.88 -3.65 -9.57
C ASN A 72 11.93 -5.18 -9.44
N GLY A 73 10.80 -5.77 -9.03
CA GLY A 73 10.71 -7.22 -8.79
C GLY A 73 11.36 -7.69 -7.48
N SER A 74 11.77 -6.80 -6.57
CA SER A 74 12.34 -7.20 -5.27
C SER A 74 11.33 -7.72 -4.26
N GLY A 75 10.00 -7.47 -4.45
CA GLY A 75 8.93 -7.90 -3.55
C GLY A 75 8.19 -6.76 -2.85
N LYS A 76 8.51 -5.47 -3.10
CA LYS A 76 7.88 -4.32 -2.43
C LYS A 76 6.35 -4.29 -2.54
N SER A 77 5.81 -4.33 -3.76
CA SER A 77 4.35 -4.31 -3.97
C SER A 77 3.67 -5.57 -3.43
N THR A 78 4.37 -6.71 -3.42
CA THR A 78 3.88 -7.94 -2.77
C THR A 78 3.79 -7.73 -1.25
N THR A 79 4.80 -7.10 -0.64
CA THR A 79 4.79 -6.77 0.79
C THR A 79 3.62 -5.85 1.14
N LEU A 80 3.39 -4.78 0.36
CA LEU A 80 2.24 -3.90 0.57
C LEU A 80 0.90 -4.64 0.47
N LYS A 81 0.73 -5.50 -0.55
CA LYS A 81 -0.50 -6.30 -0.72
C LYS A 81 -0.74 -7.30 0.40
N LEU A 82 0.30 -7.82 1.00
CA LEU A 82 0.19 -8.67 2.20
C LEU A 82 -0.21 -7.84 3.43
N VAL A 83 0.38 -6.66 3.61
CA VAL A 83 0.03 -5.77 4.73
C VAL A 83 -1.38 -5.21 4.60
N SER A 84 -1.86 -4.95 3.36
CA SER A 84 -3.25 -4.52 3.10
C SER A 84 -4.29 -5.63 3.23
N GLY A 85 -3.85 -6.91 3.34
CA GLY A 85 -4.76 -8.05 3.39
C GLY A 85 -5.33 -8.47 2.02
N VAL A 86 -4.91 -7.85 0.91
CA VAL A 86 -5.29 -8.25 -0.46
C VAL A 86 -4.67 -9.61 -0.84
N LEU A 87 -3.49 -9.91 -0.28
CA LEU A 87 -2.85 -11.21 -0.41
C LEU A 87 -2.67 -11.85 0.97
N GLU A 88 -2.75 -13.17 1.01
CA GLU A 88 -2.37 -13.96 2.18
C GLU A 88 -0.94 -14.51 2.02
N PRO A 89 -0.14 -14.57 3.07
CA PRO A 89 1.16 -15.23 3.05
C PRO A 89 1.01 -16.75 2.91
N ASP A 90 1.97 -17.42 2.27
CA ASP A 90 2.00 -18.89 2.20
C ASP A 90 2.66 -19.48 3.45
N GLU A 91 3.59 -18.72 4.07
CA GLU A 91 4.24 -19.05 5.35
C GLU A 91 4.36 -17.77 6.19
N GLY A 92 4.37 -17.92 7.52
CA GLY A 92 4.45 -16.80 8.44
C GLY A 92 3.10 -16.10 8.65
N ARG A 93 3.14 -14.85 9.10
CA ARG A 93 1.92 -14.06 9.35
C ARG A 93 2.17 -12.57 9.21
N VAL A 94 1.09 -11.85 8.86
CA VAL A 94 1.04 -10.39 8.87
C VAL A 94 -0.06 -9.96 9.84
N LEU A 95 0.25 -9.04 10.73
CA LEU A 95 -0.70 -8.46 11.68
C LEU A 95 -0.69 -6.96 11.52
N THR A 96 -1.87 -6.36 11.45
CA THR A 96 -2.07 -4.91 11.42
C THR A 96 -3.03 -4.49 12.52
N ARG A 97 -2.85 -3.29 13.05
CA ARG A 97 -3.71 -2.73 14.10
C ARG A 97 -4.48 -1.55 13.57
N GLY A 98 -5.79 -1.53 13.81
CA GLY A 98 -6.68 -0.44 13.41
C GLY A 98 -7.11 -0.50 11.94
N ARG A 99 -7.59 0.66 11.44
CA ARG A 99 -8.03 0.80 10.04
C ARG A 99 -6.83 0.97 9.12
N VAL A 100 -6.70 0.06 8.15
CA VAL A 100 -5.64 0.10 7.11
C VAL A 100 -6.27 0.56 5.82
N ALA A 101 -5.74 1.62 5.21
CA ALA A 101 -6.06 1.94 3.82
C ALA A 101 -4.80 1.94 2.98
N GLY A 102 -4.94 1.42 1.76
CA GLY A 102 -3.87 1.41 0.77
C GLY A 102 -4.18 2.36 -0.37
N LEU A 103 -3.21 3.21 -0.69
CA LEU A 103 -3.20 3.91 -1.99
C LEU A 103 -2.72 2.99 -3.12
N ILE A 104 -2.59 1.68 -2.86
CA ILE A 104 -2.09 0.67 -3.79
C ILE A 104 -3.10 0.38 -4.90
N GLU A 105 -4.38 0.45 -4.58
CA GLU A 105 -5.49 0.17 -5.48
C GLU A 105 -6.50 1.32 -5.42
N VAL A 106 -5.99 2.55 -5.58
CA VAL A 106 -6.82 3.76 -5.60
C VAL A 106 -7.91 3.62 -6.65
N GLY A 107 -9.18 3.70 -6.20
CA GLY A 107 -10.35 3.47 -7.05
C GLY A 107 -10.78 2.01 -7.16
N ALA A 108 -10.14 1.08 -6.46
CA ALA A 108 -10.70 -0.27 -6.30
C ALA A 108 -12.07 -0.16 -5.63
N GLY A 109 -13.10 -0.77 -6.26
CA GLY A 109 -14.49 -0.66 -5.81
C GLY A 109 -15.27 0.48 -6.47
N PHE A 110 -14.68 1.34 -7.31
CA PHE A 110 -15.45 2.27 -8.14
C PHE A 110 -16.24 1.51 -9.20
N HIS A 111 -17.52 1.83 -9.29
CA HIS A 111 -18.39 1.27 -10.31
C HIS A 111 -18.56 2.26 -11.46
N PRO A 112 -18.28 1.87 -12.70
CA PRO A 112 -18.27 2.80 -13.85
C PRO A 112 -19.64 3.43 -14.15
N ASP A 113 -20.74 2.73 -13.91
CA ASP A 113 -22.09 3.19 -14.18
C ASP A 113 -22.72 3.99 -13.02
N LEU A 114 -22.00 4.17 -11.92
CA LEU A 114 -22.41 5.05 -10.83
C LEU A 114 -21.79 6.44 -11.01
N SER A 115 -22.48 7.46 -10.51
CA SER A 115 -21.95 8.83 -10.44
C SER A 115 -20.73 8.91 -9.52
N GLY A 116 -19.97 10.00 -9.63
CA GLY A 116 -18.87 10.27 -8.70
C GLY A 116 -19.35 10.32 -7.25
N ARG A 117 -20.50 10.97 -7.02
CA ARG A 117 -21.16 11.03 -5.69
C ARG A 117 -21.41 9.63 -5.12
N GLU A 118 -22.07 8.75 -5.89
CA GLU A 118 -22.36 7.39 -5.45
C GLU A 118 -21.08 6.57 -5.23
N ASN A 119 -20.06 6.79 -6.06
CA ASN A 119 -18.75 6.15 -5.88
C ASN A 119 -18.01 6.64 -4.62
N VAL A 120 -18.14 7.92 -4.22
CA VAL A 120 -17.64 8.40 -2.93
C VAL A 120 -18.24 7.58 -1.79
N TYR A 121 -19.57 7.44 -1.75
CA TYR A 121 -20.25 6.66 -0.70
C TYR A 121 -19.86 5.19 -0.75
N LEU A 122 -19.85 4.59 -1.93
CA LEU A 122 -19.48 3.17 -2.10
C LEU A 122 -18.05 2.90 -1.65
N ASN A 123 -17.09 3.69 -2.13
CA ASN A 123 -15.68 3.45 -1.83
C ASN A 123 -15.32 3.78 -0.37
N ALA A 124 -15.86 4.88 0.18
CA ALA A 124 -15.69 5.22 1.59
C ALA A 124 -16.26 4.14 2.51
N ALA A 125 -17.43 3.54 2.17
CA ALA A 125 -18.00 2.42 2.91
C ALA A 125 -17.13 1.15 2.83
N ILE A 126 -16.56 0.84 1.65
CA ILE A 126 -15.59 -0.25 1.49
C ILE A 126 -14.36 -0.04 2.37
N LEU A 127 -13.90 1.20 2.50
CA LEU A 127 -12.79 1.59 3.38
C LEU A 127 -13.18 1.67 4.87
N GLY A 128 -14.42 1.31 5.21
CA GLY A 128 -14.89 1.17 6.59
C GLY A 128 -15.50 2.42 7.22
N MET A 129 -15.78 3.50 6.44
CA MET A 129 -16.52 4.66 6.95
C MET A 129 -17.99 4.35 7.15
N GLN A 130 -18.56 4.87 8.24
CA GLN A 130 -20.00 4.87 8.45
C GLN A 130 -20.65 5.98 7.60
N LYS A 131 -21.94 5.81 7.27
CA LYS A 131 -22.66 6.80 6.45
C LYS A 131 -22.56 8.21 7.01
N THR A 132 -22.69 8.38 8.32
CA THR A 132 -22.58 9.67 9.00
C THR A 132 -21.19 10.31 8.83
N GLU A 133 -20.12 9.51 8.93
CA GLU A 133 -18.75 9.99 8.69
C GLU A 133 -18.57 10.43 7.22
N ILE A 134 -19.20 9.72 6.29
CA ILE A 134 -19.16 10.07 4.86
C ILE A 134 -19.91 11.39 4.62
N ASP A 135 -21.12 11.53 5.18
CA ASP A 135 -21.94 12.74 5.04
C ASP A 135 -21.17 13.98 5.57
N GLU A 136 -20.46 13.86 6.69
CA GLU A 136 -19.67 14.94 7.28
C GLU A 136 -18.45 15.35 6.44
N ARG A 137 -17.86 14.40 5.71
CA ARG A 137 -16.61 14.61 4.94
C ARG A 137 -16.83 14.76 3.44
N PHE A 138 -18.05 14.57 2.97
CA PHE A 138 -18.37 14.53 1.55
C PHE A 138 -17.90 15.79 0.82
N ASP A 139 -18.23 16.96 1.36
CA ASP A 139 -17.88 18.25 0.73
C ASP A 139 -16.36 18.46 0.69
N ASP A 140 -15.64 18.04 1.72
CA ASP A 140 -14.17 18.09 1.78
C ASP A 140 -13.54 17.17 0.75
N ILE A 141 -14.07 15.94 0.59
CA ILE A 141 -13.63 14.98 -0.43
C ILE A 141 -13.81 15.57 -1.83
N VAL A 142 -14.99 16.12 -2.12
CA VAL A 142 -15.30 16.72 -3.42
C VAL A 142 -14.42 17.94 -3.68
N ALA A 143 -14.27 18.83 -2.72
CA ALA A 143 -13.42 20.01 -2.81
C ALA A 143 -11.94 19.65 -3.02
N PHE A 144 -11.45 18.59 -2.32
CA PHE A 144 -10.08 18.12 -2.50
C PHE A 144 -9.86 17.57 -3.91
N SER A 145 -10.82 16.84 -4.46
CA SER A 145 -10.72 16.21 -5.78
C SER A 145 -10.70 17.21 -6.94
N GLU A 146 -11.25 18.43 -6.75
CA GLU A 146 -11.38 19.48 -7.76
C GLU A 146 -12.22 19.06 -8.99
N ILE A 147 -13.17 18.14 -8.81
CA ILE A 147 -14.07 17.67 -9.87
C ILE A 147 -15.54 17.98 -9.59
N GLY A 148 -15.81 18.95 -8.72
CA GLY A 148 -17.17 19.27 -8.23
C GLY A 148 -18.23 19.41 -9.31
N GLU A 149 -17.90 20.02 -10.45
CA GLU A 149 -18.83 20.17 -11.59
C GLU A 149 -19.25 18.84 -12.23
N PHE A 150 -18.45 17.79 -12.03
CA PHE A 150 -18.67 16.46 -12.62
C PHE A 150 -19.14 15.42 -11.61
N ILE A 151 -19.33 15.79 -10.33
CA ILE A 151 -19.57 14.83 -9.24
C ILE A 151 -20.83 13.98 -9.45
N ASP A 152 -21.83 14.51 -10.14
CA ASP A 152 -23.10 13.85 -10.44
C ASP A 152 -23.12 13.12 -11.80
N GLN A 153 -21.99 13.12 -12.54
CA GLN A 153 -21.82 12.36 -13.77
C GLN A 153 -21.32 10.94 -13.47
N GLU A 154 -21.70 9.99 -14.31
CA GLU A 154 -21.20 8.61 -14.24
C GLU A 154 -19.68 8.54 -14.46
N VAL A 155 -18.98 7.75 -13.63
CA VAL A 155 -17.52 7.67 -13.61
C VAL A 155 -16.94 7.12 -14.92
N LYS A 156 -17.70 6.34 -15.70
CA LYS A 156 -17.28 5.90 -17.05
C LYS A 156 -16.97 7.05 -18.01
N HIS A 157 -17.49 8.25 -17.74
CA HIS A 157 -17.23 9.45 -18.53
C HIS A 157 -16.07 10.31 -17.99
N TYR A 158 -15.47 9.90 -16.87
CA TYR A 158 -14.33 10.61 -16.29
C TYR A 158 -13.05 10.37 -17.11
N SER A 159 -12.22 11.40 -17.18
CA SER A 159 -10.83 11.20 -17.59
C SER A 159 -10.11 10.35 -16.52
N SER A 160 -9.00 9.70 -16.90
CA SER A 160 -8.17 8.98 -15.93
C SER A 160 -7.69 9.87 -14.77
N GLY A 161 -7.43 11.16 -15.06
CA GLY A 161 -7.07 12.14 -14.04
C GLY A 161 -8.21 12.43 -13.06
N MET A 162 -9.44 12.65 -13.55
CA MET A 162 -10.63 12.87 -12.70
C MET A 162 -10.91 11.66 -11.81
N PHE A 163 -10.86 10.46 -12.41
CA PHE A 163 -11.02 9.21 -11.68
C PHE A 163 -10.04 9.10 -10.51
N MET A 164 -8.75 9.28 -10.79
CA MET A 164 -7.70 9.16 -9.80
C MET A 164 -7.75 10.25 -8.72
N ARG A 165 -8.11 11.50 -9.11
CA ARG A 165 -8.30 12.60 -8.15
C ARG A 165 -9.41 12.29 -7.16
N LEU A 166 -10.57 11.80 -7.63
CA LEU A 166 -11.68 11.44 -6.75
C LEU A 166 -11.32 10.27 -5.85
N ALA A 167 -10.78 9.20 -6.42
CA ALA A 167 -10.45 7.99 -5.68
C ALA A 167 -9.37 8.24 -4.59
N PHE A 168 -8.34 9.03 -4.91
CA PHE A 168 -7.35 9.49 -3.94
C PHE A 168 -7.98 10.33 -2.83
N SER A 169 -8.88 11.27 -3.22
CA SER A 169 -9.55 12.15 -2.25
C SER A 169 -10.36 11.36 -1.25
N VAL A 170 -11.07 10.31 -1.67
CA VAL A 170 -11.79 9.43 -0.75
C VAL A 170 -10.80 8.77 0.21
N ALA A 171 -9.74 8.14 -0.31
CA ALA A 171 -8.81 7.35 0.49
C ALA A 171 -8.12 8.14 1.61
N ILE A 172 -7.76 9.41 1.35
CA ILE A 172 -7.04 10.26 2.34
C ILE A 172 -7.96 10.96 3.34
N HIS A 173 -9.28 10.91 3.14
CA HIS A 173 -10.27 11.49 4.08
C HIS A 173 -10.88 10.43 5.00
N VAL A 174 -10.54 9.16 4.83
CA VAL A 174 -10.86 8.10 5.79
C VAL A 174 -10.04 8.30 7.07
N GLU A 175 -10.63 8.06 8.24
CA GLU A 175 -9.84 7.97 9.47
C GLU A 175 -9.04 6.68 9.48
N LEU A 176 -7.73 6.82 9.50
CA LEU A 176 -6.78 5.72 9.34
C LEU A 176 -5.83 5.64 10.51
N ASP A 177 -5.52 4.41 10.91
CA ASP A 177 -4.41 4.10 11.82
C ASP A 177 -3.14 3.78 11.02
N VAL A 178 -3.31 3.16 9.82
CA VAL A 178 -2.22 2.75 8.93
C VAL A 178 -2.52 3.18 7.50
N LEU A 179 -1.61 3.93 6.88
CA LEU A 179 -1.65 4.30 5.47
C LEU A 179 -0.54 3.58 4.69
N LEU A 180 -0.95 2.82 3.68
CA LEU A 180 -0.03 2.17 2.75
C LEU A 180 0.07 3.01 1.48
N VAL A 181 1.27 3.52 1.21
CA VAL A 181 1.57 4.40 0.08
C VAL A 181 2.38 3.64 -0.95
N ASP A 182 1.85 3.52 -2.17
CA ASP A 182 2.58 2.98 -3.33
C ASP A 182 2.96 4.13 -4.28
N GLU A 183 3.68 3.84 -5.34
CA GLU A 183 4.12 4.76 -6.42
C GLU A 183 3.02 5.68 -6.97
N VAL A 184 1.76 5.42 -6.63
CA VAL A 184 0.54 6.14 -7.06
C VAL A 184 0.53 7.63 -6.67
N LEU A 185 1.45 8.13 -5.84
CA LEU A 185 1.59 9.57 -5.57
C LEU A 185 1.99 10.40 -6.81
N SER A 186 2.34 9.76 -7.91
CA SER A 186 2.58 10.40 -9.21
C SER A 186 1.30 10.78 -9.97
N VAL A 187 0.12 10.64 -9.33
CA VAL A 187 -1.20 10.87 -9.93
C VAL A 187 -1.51 12.35 -10.09
N GLY A 188 -2.12 12.67 -11.23
CA GLY A 188 -2.56 14.02 -11.54
C GLY A 188 -1.44 14.94 -12.03
N ASP A 189 -1.76 16.21 -12.16
CA ASP A 189 -0.83 17.27 -12.54
C ASP A 189 0.04 17.73 -11.34
N ALA A 190 1.01 18.59 -11.61
CA ALA A 190 1.95 19.04 -10.58
C ALA A 190 1.27 19.74 -9.38
N PRO A 191 0.25 20.61 -9.55
CA PRO A 191 -0.47 21.19 -8.42
C PRO A 191 -1.18 20.16 -7.56
N PHE A 192 -1.86 19.17 -8.15
CA PHE A 192 -2.56 18.14 -7.41
C PHE A 192 -1.59 17.23 -6.65
N ARG A 193 -0.45 16.87 -7.25
CA ARG A 193 0.62 16.11 -6.56
C ARG A 193 1.15 16.85 -5.33
N ALA A 194 1.37 18.17 -5.44
CA ALA A 194 1.80 18.97 -4.30
C ALA A 194 0.76 18.97 -3.16
N LYS A 195 -0.54 19.04 -3.51
CA LYS A 195 -1.66 18.95 -2.57
C LYS A 195 -1.72 17.59 -1.88
N CYS A 196 -1.52 16.50 -2.64
CA CYS A 196 -1.45 15.15 -2.08
C CYS A 196 -0.26 14.99 -1.11
N ALA A 197 0.92 15.47 -1.48
CA ALA A 197 2.11 15.42 -0.63
C ALA A 197 1.91 16.21 0.68
N ALA A 198 1.29 17.41 0.61
CA ALA A 198 0.97 18.19 1.78
C ALA A 198 0.00 17.45 2.72
N LYS A 199 -1.03 16.79 2.16
CA LYS A 199 -2.00 16.01 2.95
C LYS A 199 -1.36 14.80 3.63
N ILE A 200 -0.45 14.11 2.95
CA ILE A 200 0.30 13.00 3.55
C ILE A 200 1.17 13.49 4.71
N LYS A 201 1.86 14.62 4.56
CA LYS A 201 2.63 15.24 5.66
C LYS A 201 1.74 15.60 6.85
N GLU A 202 0.53 16.11 6.60
CA GLU A 202 -0.46 16.37 7.65
C GLU A 202 -0.85 15.08 8.40
N LEU A 203 -1.10 13.99 7.68
CA LEU A 203 -1.44 12.70 8.28
C LEU A 203 -0.28 12.13 9.10
N THR A 204 0.97 12.25 8.62
CA THR A 204 2.16 11.86 9.37
C THR A 204 2.26 12.66 10.68
N ALA A 205 2.05 13.98 10.61
CA ALA A 205 2.09 14.85 11.78
C ALA A 205 0.97 14.54 12.81
N LYS A 206 -0.15 13.95 12.36
CA LYS A 206 -1.23 13.44 13.22
C LYS A 206 -0.95 12.07 13.83
N GLY A 207 0.20 11.47 13.55
CA GLY A 207 0.58 10.18 14.09
C GLY A 207 0.01 8.97 13.36
N VAL A 208 -0.44 9.12 12.11
CA VAL A 208 -0.82 7.99 11.26
C VAL A 208 0.43 7.18 10.92
N THR A 209 0.40 5.88 11.16
CA THR A 209 1.48 4.96 10.79
C THR A 209 1.54 4.82 9.27
N MET A 210 2.73 4.86 8.68
CA MET A 210 2.87 4.77 7.22
C MET A 210 3.86 3.71 6.78
N LEU A 211 3.51 2.97 5.74
CA LEU A 211 4.42 2.11 5.00
C LEU A 211 4.47 2.61 3.55
N VAL A 212 5.62 3.16 3.14
CA VAL A 212 5.78 3.91 1.89
C VAL A 212 6.67 3.15 0.92
N VAL A 213 6.16 2.88 -0.27
CA VAL A 213 6.95 2.40 -1.42
C VAL A 213 6.98 3.49 -2.46
N SER A 214 8.15 4.01 -2.79
CA SER A 214 8.31 5.01 -3.84
C SER A 214 9.69 4.94 -4.49
N HIS A 215 9.75 5.36 -5.74
CA HIS A 215 11.01 5.60 -6.45
C HIS A 215 11.51 7.05 -6.30
N ASP A 216 10.69 7.95 -5.74
CA ASP A 216 11.09 9.31 -5.43
C ASP A 216 11.84 9.35 -4.09
N MET A 217 13.18 9.30 -4.17
CA MET A 217 14.04 9.29 -3.00
C MET A 217 13.96 10.58 -2.18
N ASN A 218 13.61 11.72 -2.80
CA ASN A 218 13.47 12.97 -2.08
C ASN A 218 12.24 12.92 -1.18
N MET A 219 11.11 12.50 -1.75
CA MET A 219 9.87 12.32 -0.99
C MET A 219 10.05 11.32 0.16
N VAL A 220 10.72 10.20 -0.09
CA VAL A 220 10.96 9.16 0.93
C VAL A 220 11.81 9.71 2.08
N LYS A 221 12.85 10.49 1.78
CA LYS A 221 13.70 11.15 2.81
C LYS A 221 12.98 12.22 3.61
N GLU A 222 11.96 12.87 3.01
CA GLU A 222 11.15 13.88 3.70
C GLU A 222 10.07 13.29 4.60
N LEU A 223 9.53 12.12 4.23
CA LEU A 223 8.39 11.50 4.92
C LEU A 223 8.79 10.43 5.94
N CYS A 224 9.91 9.76 5.72
CA CYS A 224 10.29 8.58 6.48
C CYS A 224 11.60 8.82 7.25
N GLU A 225 11.65 8.34 8.49
CA GLU A 225 12.89 8.35 9.29
C GLU A 225 13.67 7.05 9.16
N ARG A 226 12.98 5.95 8.79
CA ARG A 226 13.53 4.61 8.66
C ARG A 226 13.25 4.02 7.30
N GLY A 227 14.19 3.20 6.80
CA GLY A 227 14.06 2.49 5.53
C GLY A 227 14.41 1.01 5.68
N ILE A 228 13.60 0.18 5.02
CA ILE A 228 13.80 -1.27 4.89
C ILE A 228 14.14 -1.54 3.43
N VAL A 229 15.29 -2.16 3.15
CA VAL A 229 15.66 -2.54 1.78
C VAL A 229 15.36 -4.00 1.55
N ILE A 230 14.58 -4.28 0.49
CA ILE A 230 14.25 -5.64 0.05
C ILE A 230 15.01 -5.93 -1.25
N ALA A 231 15.73 -7.03 -1.28
CA ALA A 231 16.40 -7.55 -2.45
C ALA A 231 16.07 -9.04 -2.64
N LYS A 232 15.56 -9.40 -3.83
CA LYS A 232 15.18 -10.78 -4.19
C LYS A 232 14.29 -11.45 -3.13
N GLY A 233 13.30 -10.71 -2.62
CA GLY A 233 12.34 -11.20 -1.64
C GLY A 233 12.82 -11.23 -0.19
N LYS A 234 14.05 -10.83 0.11
CA LYS A 234 14.63 -10.83 1.47
C LYS A 234 14.92 -9.42 1.96
N LYS A 235 14.77 -9.18 3.26
CA LYS A 235 15.25 -7.96 3.91
C LYS A 235 16.77 -8.01 3.99
N VAL A 236 17.42 -7.02 3.37
CA VAL A 236 18.90 -6.91 3.35
C VAL A 236 19.42 -5.74 4.18
N PHE A 237 18.56 -4.77 4.49
CA PHE A 237 18.87 -3.64 5.35
C PHE A 237 17.62 -3.20 6.11
N ASP A 238 17.80 -2.63 7.29
CA ASP A 238 16.75 -2.08 8.14
C ASP A 238 17.39 -1.05 9.09
N GLY A 239 17.16 0.25 8.88
CA GLY A 239 17.81 1.31 9.63
C GLY A 239 17.43 2.70 9.18
N PRO A 240 18.20 3.75 9.56
CA PRO A 240 17.93 5.13 9.19
C PRO A 240 17.73 5.31 7.68
N ILE A 241 16.80 6.18 7.29
CA ILE A 241 16.42 6.35 5.88
C ILE A 241 17.59 6.77 4.98
N LEU A 242 18.48 7.61 5.46
CA LEU A 242 19.63 8.06 4.67
C LEU A 242 20.56 6.90 4.35
N GLU A 243 20.88 6.05 5.35
CA GLU A 243 21.69 4.86 5.18
C GLU A 243 21.00 3.82 4.28
N ALA A 244 19.67 3.65 4.40
CA ALA A 244 18.91 2.76 3.54
C ALA A 244 18.98 3.18 2.06
N VAL A 245 18.91 4.48 1.79
CA VAL A 245 19.04 5.03 0.42
C VAL A 245 20.46 4.86 -0.10
N GLU A 246 21.48 5.13 0.71
CA GLU A 246 22.89 4.89 0.35
C GLU A 246 23.13 3.40 0.05
N PHE A 247 22.67 2.51 0.92
CA PHE A 247 22.76 1.07 0.72
C PHE A 247 22.14 0.61 -0.62
N MET A 248 20.96 1.17 -0.95
CA MET A 248 20.27 0.84 -2.20
C MET A 248 20.96 1.39 -3.44
N THR A 249 21.58 2.58 -3.35
CA THR A 249 22.23 3.28 -4.49
C THR A 249 23.68 2.89 -4.68
N GLY A 250 24.29 2.15 -3.75
CA GLY A 250 25.68 1.73 -3.80
C GLY A 250 26.68 2.87 -3.59
N ARG A 251 26.27 3.90 -2.87
CA ARG A 251 27.09 5.08 -2.52
C ARG A 251 27.37 5.10 -1.05
#